data_0ed9fcda4733fc8c0f0aee8257a97043
#
_entry.id   0ed9fcda4733fc8c0f0aee8257a97043
#
_cell.length_a   1.000
_cell.length_b   1.000
_cell.length_c   1.000
_cell.angle_alpha   90.00
_cell.angle_beta   90.00
_cell.angle_gamma   90.00
#
_symmetry.space_group_name_H-M   'P 1'
#
loop_
_entity.id
_entity.type
_entity.pdbx_description
1 polymer ?
#
loop_
_entity_poly.entity_id
_entity_poly.type
_entity_poly.pdbx_seq_one_letter_code
_entity_poly.pdbx_strand_id
1 'polypeptide(L)'
;LSNSADSPGTGSSPAVTRRFRPVRVLTVAVFALAGLIFFTSFNTAKGTNIRTDASLLKLSDLIQERSHKNASLDESNGVLRDQVDTLARRENGGSKADTAKLAALEKNTGTQKLKGKAVTVTLNDAPPNATAKLPGYPEPQPDYLVIHQQDLQAVVNALWLGGAQGIKVMDQRLISTSAVRCVGNTLILQGRVYSPPYKITAIGDPQKLQKALADSPAIQNYMVYVNVYGLGWKVEENGTVTLPGYSGTVDLHYAKPVE
;
A
#
# COMPACT_ATOMS: atom_id res chain seq x y z
N LEU A 1 -25.97 -43.69 100.72
CA LEU A 1 -26.80 -44.83 100.33
C LEU A 1 -27.36 -44.69 98.93
N SER A 2 -27.03 -45.67 98.12
CA SER A 2 -27.75 -46.22 96.96
C SER A 2 -28.04 -45.34 95.78
N ASN A 3 -27.35 -45.52 94.67
CA ASN A 3 -27.55 -46.55 93.67
C ASN A 3 -28.60 -46.14 92.60
N SER A 4 -28.28 -45.97 91.43
CA SER A 4 -28.41 -46.92 90.34
C SER A 4 -28.17 -46.21 88.97
N ALA A 5 -27.42 -46.88 88.23
CA ALA A 5 -27.15 -46.66 86.80
C ALA A 5 -28.41 -46.75 85.94
N ASP A 6 -28.42 -46.02 84.86
CA ASP A 6 -29.06 -46.56 83.68
C ASP A 6 -28.43 -46.07 82.43
N SER A 7 -28.29 -46.96 81.48
CA SER A 7 -27.48 -46.93 80.26
C SER A 7 -28.14 -46.16 79.09
N PRO A 8 -27.38 -45.79 78.06
CA PRO A 8 -27.83 -44.89 77.01
C PRO A 8 -28.53 -45.64 75.89
N GLY A 9 -29.64 -45.06 75.47
CA GLY A 9 -30.37 -45.46 74.24
C GLY A 9 -29.67 -44.90 72.96
N THR A 10 -29.26 -45.81 72.14
CA THR A 10 -28.80 -45.51 70.79
C THR A 10 -29.93 -45.02 69.92
N GLY A 11 -30.00 -43.71 69.71
CA GLY A 11 -30.83 -43.08 68.69
C GLY A 11 -30.18 -43.05 67.35
N SER A 12 -30.58 -43.95 66.46
CA SER A 12 -30.23 -43.93 65.05
C SER A 12 -30.90 -42.76 64.34
N SER A 13 -30.10 -41.80 63.87
CA SER A 13 -30.60 -40.70 63.05
C SER A 13 -31.00 -41.25 61.66
N PRO A 14 -32.12 -40.85 61.08
CA PRO A 14 -32.51 -41.25 59.74
C PRO A 14 -31.65 -40.51 58.71
N ALA A 15 -31.04 -41.25 57.83
CA ALA A 15 -30.33 -40.71 56.65
C ALA A 15 -31.33 -39.94 55.77
N VAL A 16 -31.15 -38.63 55.67
CA VAL A 16 -31.90 -37.77 54.76
C VAL A 16 -31.43 -38.03 53.32
N THR A 17 -32.12 -38.96 52.66
CA THR A 17 -31.93 -39.12 51.17
C THR A 17 -32.48 -37.88 50.50
N ARG A 18 -31.59 -36.98 50.09
CA ARG A 18 -31.90 -35.85 49.17
C ARG A 18 -32.40 -36.40 47.87
N ARG A 19 -33.72 -36.49 47.68
CA ARG A 19 -34.34 -36.74 46.39
C ARG A 19 -33.96 -35.58 45.45
N PHE A 20 -33.09 -35.85 44.52
CA PHE A 20 -32.79 -34.94 43.41
C PHE A 20 -34.08 -34.66 42.64
N ARG A 21 -34.58 -33.42 42.73
CA ARG A 21 -35.75 -32.99 41.96
C ARG A 21 -35.30 -32.88 40.49
N PRO A 22 -35.83 -33.69 39.54
CA PRO A 22 -35.38 -33.70 38.13
C PRO A 22 -35.46 -32.31 37.49
N VAL A 23 -36.38 -31.47 37.94
CA VAL A 23 -36.53 -30.08 37.49
C VAL A 23 -35.28 -29.25 37.78
N ARG A 24 -34.61 -29.43 38.93
CA ARG A 24 -33.37 -28.66 39.24
C ARG A 24 -32.19 -29.08 38.36
N VAL A 25 -32.10 -30.37 38.03
CA VAL A 25 -31.08 -30.88 37.12
C VAL A 25 -31.32 -30.34 35.71
N LEU A 26 -32.58 -30.32 35.27
CA LEU A 26 -32.96 -29.75 33.96
C LEU A 26 -32.62 -28.25 33.87
N THR A 27 -32.92 -27.50 34.94
CA THR A 27 -32.59 -26.04 34.97
C THR A 27 -31.09 -25.78 34.88
N VAL A 28 -30.28 -26.55 35.60
CA VAL A 28 -28.81 -26.43 35.54
C VAL A 28 -28.30 -26.80 34.18
N ALA A 29 -28.83 -27.84 33.52
CA ALA A 29 -28.45 -28.23 32.17
C ALA A 29 -28.79 -27.15 31.15
N VAL A 30 -29.95 -26.50 31.25
CA VAL A 30 -30.34 -25.40 30.35
C VAL A 30 -29.43 -24.19 30.53
N PHE A 31 -29.10 -23.80 31.76
CA PHE A 31 -28.16 -22.70 32.00
C PHE A 31 -26.73 -23.03 31.56
N ALA A 32 -26.29 -24.28 31.71
CA ALA A 32 -24.99 -24.72 31.21
C ALA A 32 -24.91 -24.66 29.67
N LEU A 33 -25.96 -25.10 28.98
CA LEU A 33 -26.07 -25.00 27.51
C LEU A 33 -26.13 -23.54 27.06
N ALA A 34 -26.92 -22.70 27.69
CA ALA A 34 -26.99 -21.28 27.39
C ALA A 34 -25.63 -20.60 27.63
N GLY A 35 -24.95 -20.89 28.71
CA GLY A 35 -23.61 -20.39 29.03
C GLY A 35 -22.56 -20.85 27.99
N LEU A 36 -22.65 -22.08 27.52
CA LEU A 36 -21.78 -22.62 26.50
C LEU A 36 -22.00 -21.92 25.13
N ILE A 37 -23.27 -21.66 24.78
CA ILE A 37 -23.61 -20.91 23.56
C ILE A 37 -23.12 -19.46 23.67
N PHE A 38 -23.31 -18.81 24.81
CA PHE A 38 -22.78 -17.44 25.02
C PHE A 38 -21.26 -17.42 25.02
N PHE A 39 -20.61 -18.39 25.62
CA PHE A 39 -19.14 -18.49 25.63
C PHE A 39 -18.57 -18.72 24.23
N THR A 40 -19.16 -19.62 23.46
CA THR A 40 -18.76 -19.86 22.08
C THR A 40 -19.05 -18.65 21.20
N SER A 41 -20.21 -18.00 21.34
CA SER A 41 -20.56 -16.78 20.61
C SER A 41 -19.60 -15.62 20.95
N PHE A 42 -19.25 -15.45 22.23
CA PHE A 42 -18.31 -14.44 22.69
C PHE A 42 -16.89 -14.69 22.19
N ASN A 43 -16.42 -15.94 22.19
CA ASN A 43 -15.12 -16.30 21.63
C ASN A 43 -15.09 -16.12 20.11
N THR A 44 -16.19 -16.42 19.43
CA THR A 44 -16.31 -16.18 17.96
C THR A 44 -16.38 -14.68 17.65
N ALA A 45 -17.01 -13.88 18.53
CA ALA A 45 -17.05 -12.43 18.36
C ALA A 45 -15.74 -11.71 18.72
N LYS A 46 -14.90 -12.30 19.57
CA LYS A 46 -13.58 -11.75 19.95
C LYS A 46 -12.46 -11.98 18.95
N GLY A 47 -12.62 -12.88 18.04
CA GLY A 47 -11.51 -13.18 17.12
C GLY A 47 -12.02 -13.80 15.83
N THR A 48 -11.49 -13.30 14.76
CA THR A 48 -11.56 -13.85 13.43
C THR A 48 -12.97 -13.98 12.87
N ASN A 49 -13.42 -12.94 12.23
CA ASN A 49 -14.38 -13.05 11.14
C ASN A 49 -13.76 -13.93 10.06
N ILE A 50 -13.79 -15.25 10.24
CA ILE A 50 -13.21 -16.25 9.32
C ILE A 50 -13.73 -16.02 7.88
N ARG A 51 -14.93 -15.48 7.75
CA ARG A 51 -15.48 -15.07 6.44
C ARG A 51 -14.82 -13.81 5.88
N THR A 52 -14.52 -12.82 6.71
CA THR A 52 -13.91 -11.56 6.28
C THR A 52 -12.42 -11.76 6.02
N ASP A 53 -11.73 -12.50 6.89
CA ASP A 53 -10.30 -12.75 6.73
C ASP A 53 -10.02 -13.66 5.53
N ALA A 54 -10.82 -14.70 5.31
CA ALA A 54 -10.68 -15.57 4.12
C ALA A 54 -11.01 -14.82 2.81
N SER A 55 -11.94 -13.87 2.83
CA SER A 55 -12.24 -13.05 1.64
C SER A 55 -11.18 -11.97 1.40
N LEU A 56 -10.64 -11.36 2.45
CA LEU A 56 -9.54 -10.39 2.36
C LEU A 56 -8.24 -11.08 1.91
N LEU A 57 -7.92 -12.26 2.44
CA LEU A 57 -6.78 -13.06 1.98
C LEU A 57 -6.92 -13.42 0.49
N LYS A 58 -8.09 -13.92 0.06
CA LYS A 58 -8.35 -14.20 -1.36
C LYS A 58 -8.25 -12.96 -2.24
N LEU A 59 -8.70 -11.79 -1.76
CA LEU A 59 -8.58 -10.55 -2.50
C LEU A 59 -7.13 -10.08 -2.59
N SER A 60 -6.37 -10.19 -1.49
CA SER A 60 -4.94 -9.89 -1.48
C SER A 60 -4.16 -10.78 -2.44
N ASP A 61 -4.42 -12.11 -2.40
CA ASP A 61 -3.79 -13.08 -3.30
C ASP A 61 -4.13 -12.77 -4.77
N LEU A 62 -5.39 -12.44 -5.06
CA LEU A 62 -5.83 -12.07 -6.41
C LEU A 62 -5.15 -10.77 -6.88
N ILE A 63 -5.02 -9.78 -6.02
CA ILE A 63 -4.31 -8.52 -6.32
C ILE A 63 -2.85 -8.82 -6.61
N GLN A 64 -2.18 -9.63 -5.81
CA GLN A 64 -0.79 -10.02 -6.03
C GLN A 64 -0.63 -10.80 -7.33
N GLU A 65 -1.48 -11.80 -7.60
CA GLU A 65 -1.47 -12.55 -8.85
C GLU A 65 -1.61 -11.63 -10.07
N ARG A 66 -2.58 -10.70 -10.02
CA ARG A 66 -2.79 -9.71 -11.10
C ARG A 66 -1.60 -8.78 -11.26
N SER A 67 -1.00 -8.34 -10.16
CA SER A 67 0.19 -7.49 -10.18
C SER A 67 1.39 -8.22 -10.80
N HIS A 68 1.63 -9.48 -10.44
CA HIS A 68 2.65 -10.31 -11.05
C HIS A 68 2.41 -10.56 -12.55
N LYS A 69 1.16 -10.85 -12.92
CA LYS A 69 0.80 -11.03 -14.33
C LYS A 69 1.01 -9.76 -15.14
N ASN A 70 0.61 -8.60 -14.61
CA ASN A 70 0.87 -7.32 -15.26
C ASN A 70 2.38 -7.05 -15.41
N ALA A 71 3.18 -7.36 -14.39
CA ALA A 71 4.64 -7.23 -14.46
C ALA A 71 5.24 -8.08 -15.58
N SER A 72 4.82 -9.34 -15.69
CA SER A 72 5.27 -10.24 -16.76
C SER A 72 4.83 -9.77 -18.15
N LEU A 73 3.61 -9.25 -18.28
CA LEU A 73 3.12 -8.69 -19.54
C LEU A 73 3.88 -7.42 -19.93
N ASP A 74 4.19 -6.54 -18.99
CA ASP A 74 4.98 -5.32 -19.22
C ASP A 74 6.40 -5.68 -19.69
N GLU A 75 7.04 -6.68 -19.08
CA GLU A 75 8.34 -7.19 -19.50
C GLU A 75 8.29 -7.74 -20.93
N SER A 76 7.28 -8.58 -21.21
CA SER A 76 7.08 -9.16 -22.55
C SER A 76 6.80 -8.08 -23.60
N ASN A 77 6.00 -7.07 -23.28
CA ASN A 77 5.74 -5.93 -24.15
C ASN A 77 7.02 -5.12 -24.41
N GLY A 78 7.85 -4.95 -23.38
CA GLY A 78 9.15 -4.27 -23.51
C GLY A 78 10.07 -4.98 -24.52
N VAL A 79 10.16 -6.32 -24.42
CA VAL A 79 10.95 -7.15 -25.35
C VAL A 79 10.40 -7.07 -26.77
N LEU A 80 9.07 -7.19 -26.92
CA LEU A 80 8.44 -7.10 -28.25
C LEU A 80 8.66 -5.74 -28.91
N ARG A 81 8.58 -4.64 -28.15
CA ARG A 81 8.86 -3.31 -28.65
C ARG A 81 10.31 -3.15 -29.08
N ASP A 82 11.28 -3.60 -28.27
CA ASP A 82 12.71 -3.60 -28.63
C ASP A 82 12.96 -4.41 -29.94
N GLN A 83 12.21 -5.51 -30.14
CA GLN A 83 12.26 -6.30 -31.38
C GLN A 83 11.67 -5.53 -32.59
N VAL A 84 10.49 -4.94 -32.42
CA VAL A 84 9.82 -4.13 -33.45
C VAL A 84 10.69 -2.95 -33.85
N ASP A 85 11.27 -2.22 -32.89
CA ASP A 85 12.16 -1.10 -33.13
C ASP A 85 13.42 -1.54 -33.87
N THR A 86 13.95 -2.72 -33.52
CA THR A 86 15.15 -3.27 -34.22
C THR A 86 14.81 -3.66 -35.64
N LEU A 87 13.67 -4.28 -35.90
CA LEU A 87 13.23 -4.63 -37.25
C LEU A 87 12.90 -3.40 -38.07
N ALA A 88 12.17 -2.44 -37.49
CA ALA A 88 11.86 -1.17 -38.18
C ALA A 88 13.13 -0.40 -38.59
N ARG A 89 14.17 -0.40 -37.77
CA ARG A 89 15.47 0.22 -38.12
C ARG A 89 16.22 -0.55 -39.20
N ARG A 90 16.01 -1.87 -39.30
CA ARG A 90 16.64 -2.70 -40.34
C ARG A 90 15.94 -2.56 -41.70
N GLU A 91 14.59 -2.55 -41.69
CA GLU A 91 13.81 -2.45 -42.93
C GLU A 91 13.75 -1.04 -43.51
N ASN A 92 13.63 -0.03 -42.64
CA ASN A 92 13.70 1.35 -43.08
C ASN A 92 15.17 1.73 -43.30
N GLY A 93 15.69 1.46 -44.47
CA GLY A 93 16.86 2.14 -45.03
C GLY A 93 16.60 3.65 -45.14
N GLY A 94 15.78 4.19 -44.24
CA GLY A 94 15.28 5.54 -44.16
C GLY A 94 16.40 6.55 -44.05
N SER A 95 16.14 7.69 -44.60
CA SER A 95 16.99 8.88 -44.55
C SER A 95 17.45 9.10 -43.09
N LYS A 96 18.70 9.54 -42.90
CA LYS A 96 19.20 9.95 -41.57
C LYS A 96 18.27 10.97 -40.91
N ALA A 97 17.55 11.77 -41.69
CA ALA A 97 16.57 12.76 -41.21
C ALA A 97 15.34 12.08 -40.55
N ASP A 98 14.81 11.01 -41.14
CA ASP A 98 13.65 10.30 -40.59
C ASP A 98 14.02 9.54 -39.30
N THR A 99 15.20 8.96 -39.25
CA THR A 99 15.73 8.32 -38.03
C THR A 99 15.89 9.34 -36.89
N ALA A 100 16.43 10.54 -37.21
CA ALA A 100 16.57 11.60 -36.20
C ALA A 100 15.21 12.14 -35.73
N LYS A 101 14.24 12.29 -36.62
CA LYS A 101 12.87 12.71 -36.29
C LYS A 101 12.17 11.69 -35.43
N LEU A 102 12.31 10.40 -35.75
CA LEU A 102 11.75 9.31 -34.90
C LEU A 102 12.34 9.33 -33.50
N ALA A 103 13.68 9.41 -33.39
CA ALA A 103 14.35 9.46 -32.09
C ALA A 103 13.92 10.69 -31.26
N ALA A 104 13.68 11.84 -31.91
CA ALA A 104 13.17 13.03 -31.23
C ALA A 104 11.73 12.82 -30.73
N LEU A 105 10.87 12.18 -31.53
CA LEU A 105 9.49 11.85 -31.14
C LEU A 105 9.47 10.84 -29.99
N GLU A 106 10.24 9.77 -30.06
CA GLU A 106 10.38 8.77 -29.00
C GLU A 106 10.84 9.40 -27.68
N LYS A 107 11.79 10.34 -27.76
CA LYS A 107 12.26 11.09 -26.60
C LYS A 107 11.14 11.95 -25.99
N ASN A 108 10.41 12.67 -26.82
CA ASN A 108 9.33 13.57 -26.39
C ASN A 108 8.13 12.82 -25.82
N THR A 109 7.81 11.65 -26.35
CA THR A 109 6.73 10.78 -25.85
C THR A 109 7.14 9.96 -24.64
N GLY A 110 8.43 9.94 -24.29
CA GLY A 110 8.94 9.18 -23.14
C GLY A 110 9.06 7.68 -23.38
N THR A 111 8.91 7.21 -24.62
CA THR A 111 9.05 5.79 -24.99
C THR A 111 10.50 5.34 -25.07
N GLN A 112 11.43 6.28 -25.24
CA GLN A 112 12.86 6.00 -25.25
C GLN A 112 13.44 5.90 -23.83
N LYS A 113 14.41 5.00 -23.63
CA LYS A 113 15.23 4.95 -22.41
C LYS A 113 15.97 6.28 -22.22
N LEU A 114 15.97 6.80 -21.01
CA LEU A 114 16.61 8.07 -20.68
C LEU A 114 17.75 7.85 -19.68
N LYS A 115 18.93 8.39 -19.96
CA LYS A 115 20.11 8.28 -19.10
C LYS A 115 20.60 9.66 -18.70
N GLY A 116 20.87 9.87 -17.42
CA GLY A 116 21.37 11.14 -16.89
C GLY A 116 21.53 11.14 -15.37
N LYS A 117 22.01 12.28 -14.85
CA LYS A 117 22.03 12.52 -13.41
C LYS A 117 20.60 12.58 -12.87
N ALA A 118 20.41 12.12 -11.66
CA ALA A 118 19.06 12.01 -11.11
C ALA A 118 19.00 12.38 -9.62
N VAL A 119 17.79 12.73 -9.21
CA VAL A 119 17.39 12.85 -7.82
C VAL A 119 16.33 11.80 -7.54
N THR A 120 16.44 11.11 -6.40
CA THR A 120 15.43 10.17 -5.92
C THR A 120 14.83 10.71 -4.62
N VAL A 121 13.52 10.82 -4.59
CA VAL A 121 12.73 11.15 -3.41
C VAL A 121 12.07 9.88 -2.91
N THR A 122 12.25 9.56 -1.63
CA THR A 122 11.60 8.42 -0.98
C THR A 122 10.64 8.93 0.07
N LEU A 123 9.37 8.52 -0.03
CA LEU A 123 8.33 8.77 0.95
C LEU A 123 7.95 7.46 1.63
N ASN A 124 7.69 7.53 2.93
CA ASN A 124 7.27 6.36 3.71
C ASN A 124 6.23 6.75 4.75
N ASP A 125 5.36 5.80 5.08
CA ASP A 125 4.40 5.97 6.16
C ASP A 125 5.12 6.19 7.49
N ALA A 126 4.47 6.89 8.42
CA ALA A 126 4.93 6.99 9.79
C ALA A 126 4.75 5.64 10.51
N PRO A 127 5.46 5.40 11.63
CA PRO A 127 5.20 4.26 12.48
C PRO A 127 3.72 4.23 12.92
N PRO A 128 3.06 3.05 12.94
CA PRO A 128 1.63 2.95 13.27
C PRO A 128 1.26 3.48 14.67
N ASN A 129 2.23 3.53 15.56
CA ASN A 129 2.11 4.04 16.93
C ASN A 129 2.75 5.42 17.13
N ALA A 130 2.94 6.17 16.05
CA ALA A 130 3.51 7.51 16.15
C ALA A 130 2.55 8.44 16.91
N THR A 131 3.15 9.33 17.70
CA THR A 131 2.47 10.40 18.44
C THR A 131 2.98 11.76 17.97
N ALA A 132 2.29 12.83 18.33
CA ALA A 132 2.75 14.18 18.00
C ALA A 132 4.09 14.48 18.68
N LYS A 133 5.13 14.77 17.90
CA LYS A 133 6.49 15.06 18.37
C LYS A 133 6.67 16.53 18.80
N LEU A 134 5.79 17.41 18.33
CA LEU A 134 5.86 18.84 18.58
C LEU A 134 4.69 19.28 19.46
N PRO A 135 4.93 20.14 20.48
CA PRO A 135 3.85 20.65 21.33
C PRO A 135 2.87 21.50 20.52
N GLY A 136 1.59 21.45 20.90
CA GLY A 136 0.53 22.21 20.25
C GLY A 136 -0.13 21.53 19.04
N TYR A 137 0.36 20.37 18.65
CA TYR A 137 -0.30 19.56 17.63
C TYR A 137 -1.18 18.45 18.26
N PRO A 138 -2.34 18.14 17.67
CA PRO A 138 -3.19 17.07 18.16
C PRO A 138 -2.53 15.70 17.95
N GLU A 139 -2.95 14.71 18.72
CA GLU A 139 -2.58 13.32 18.45
C GLU A 139 -3.04 12.91 17.04
N PRO A 140 -2.22 12.12 16.33
CA PRO A 140 -2.50 11.81 14.93
C PRO A 140 -3.73 10.92 14.78
N GLN A 141 -4.55 11.26 13.80
CA GLN A 141 -5.52 10.31 13.26
C GLN A 141 -4.79 9.32 12.34
N PRO A 142 -5.30 8.09 12.15
CA PRO A 142 -4.66 7.10 11.28
C PRO A 142 -4.31 7.62 9.88
N ASP A 143 -5.14 8.52 9.37
CA ASP A 143 -4.97 9.17 8.07
C ASP A 143 -3.72 10.09 8.00
N TYR A 144 -3.29 10.66 9.14
CA TYR A 144 -2.08 11.51 9.20
C TYR A 144 -0.77 10.72 9.18
N LEU A 145 -0.84 9.40 9.33
CA LEU A 145 0.31 8.51 9.42
C LEU A 145 0.65 7.80 8.11
N VAL A 146 -0.16 8.00 7.07
CA VAL A 146 0.00 7.33 5.78
C VAL A 146 0.23 8.34 4.64
N ILE A 147 0.95 7.90 3.62
CA ILE A 147 1.18 8.68 2.40
C ILE A 147 -0.06 8.71 1.54
N HIS A 148 -0.45 9.90 1.08
CA HIS A 148 -1.58 10.10 0.19
C HIS A 148 -1.15 10.34 -1.25
N GLN A 149 -2.08 10.16 -2.17
CA GLN A 149 -1.88 10.48 -3.59
C GLN A 149 -1.37 11.90 -3.81
N GLN A 150 -1.91 12.87 -3.07
CA GLN A 150 -1.53 14.28 -3.17
C GLN A 150 -0.06 14.52 -2.84
N ASP A 151 0.52 13.76 -1.92
CA ASP A 151 1.93 13.89 -1.51
C ASP A 151 2.85 13.42 -2.63
N LEU A 152 2.53 12.25 -3.22
CA LEU A 152 3.24 11.73 -4.39
C LEU A 152 3.12 12.68 -5.57
N GLN A 153 1.94 13.22 -5.82
CA GLN A 153 1.68 14.13 -6.92
C GLN A 153 2.40 15.47 -6.73
N ALA A 154 2.48 15.97 -5.49
CA ALA A 154 3.24 17.18 -5.16
C ALA A 154 4.72 17.02 -5.53
N VAL A 155 5.32 15.87 -5.19
CA VAL A 155 6.71 15.56 -5.55
C VAL A 155 6.89 15.47 -7.06
N VAL A 156 6.02 14.72 -7.76
CA VAL A 156 6.09 14.56 -9.22
C VAL A 156 5.96 15.92 -9.91
N ASN A 157 5.01 16.75 -9.50
CA ASN A 157 4.80 18.08 -10.08
C ASN A 157 5.99 19.01 -9.82
N ALA A 158 6.52 19.02 -8.59
CA ALA A 158 7.70 19.81 -8.27
C ALA A 158 8.93 19.41 -9.11
N LEU A 159 9.14 18.12 -9.32
CA LEU A 159 10.22 17.61 -10.15
C LEU A 159 10.05 18.01 -11.64
N TRP A 160 8.82 17.97 -12.18
CA TRP A 160 8.54 18.48 -13.53
C TRP A 160 8.81 19.99 -13.62
N LEU A 161 8.36 20.78 -12.64
CA LEU A 161 8.63 22.23 -12.58
C LEU A 161 10.12 22.50 -12.46
N GLY A 162 10.89 21.66 -11.78
CA GLY A 162 12.34 21.71 -11.68
C GLY A 162 13.10 21.35 -12.97
N GLY A 163 12.37 21.03 -14.04
CA GLY A 163 12.94 20.71 -15.36
C GLY A 163 13.38 19.26 -15.49
N ALA A 164 12.72 18.32 -14.83
CA ALA A 164 12.96 16.91 -15.03
C ALA A 164 12.75 16.53 -16.52
N GLN A 165 13.70 15.80 -17.08
CA GLN A 165 13.60 15.26 -18.45
C GLN A 165 12.80 13.96 -18.51
N GLY A 166 12.65 13.30 -17.39
CA GLY A 166 11.83 12.11 -17.23
C GLY A 166 11.78 11.68 -15.78
N ILE A 167 10.64 11.13 -15.39
CA ILE A 167 10.38 10.67 -14.04
C ILE A 167 9.92 9.22 -14.09
N LYS A 168 10.34 8.42 -13.11
CA LYS A 168 9.72 7.14 -12.79
C LYS A 168 9.25 7.11 -11.34
N VAL A 169 8.12 6.48 -11.10
CA VAL A 169 7.63 6.16 -9.76
C VAL A 169 7.73 4.65 -9.62
N MET A 170 8.41 4.21 -8.58
CA MET A 170 8.80 2.82 -8.40
C MET A 170 9.59 2.32 -9.63
N ASP A 171 9.08 1.37 -10.37
CA ASP A 171 9.65 0.87 -11.64
C ASP A 171 8.95 1.42 -12.89
N GLN A 172 7.87 2.21 -12.73
CA GLN A 172 7.05 2.70 -13.83
C GLN A 172 7.50 4.08 -14.33
N ARG A 173 7.85 4.18 -15.65
CA ARG A 173 8.10 5.46 -16.31
C ARG A 173 6.80 6.27 -16.39
N LEU A 174 6.86 7.54 -16.01
CA LEU A 174 5.75 8.47 -16.23
C LEU A 174 5.87 9.18 -17.57
N ILE A 175 4.74 9.39 -18.21
CA ILE A 175 4.52 10.26 -19.37
C ILE A 175 3.42 11.25 -19.07
N SER A 176 3.13 12.18 -19.98
CA SER A 176 2.12 13.23 -19.79
C SER A 176 0.70 12.72 -19.48
N THR A 177 0.37 11.51 -19.92
CA THR A 177 -0.92 10.87 -19.68
C THR A 177 -0.93 9.94 -18.47
N SER A 178 0.20 9.76 -17.78
CA SER A 178 0.30 8.91 -16.61
C SER A 178 -0.40 9.56 -15.42
N ALA A 179 -1.20 8.77 -14.68
CA ALA A 179 -1.83 9.20 -13.45
C ALA A 179 -1.35 8.37 -12.26
N VAL A 180 -0.98 9.04 -11.19
CA VAL A 180 -0.71 8.43 -9.89
C VAL A 180 -2.04 8.34 -9.16
N ARG A 181 -2.45 7.15 -8.76
CA ARG A 181 -3.71 6.92 -8.02
C ARG A 181 -3.45 6.08 -6.79
N CYS A 182 -4.11 6.42 -5.69
CA CYS A 182 -4.14 5.58 -4.49
C CYS A 182 -5.52 4.96 -4.30
N VAL A 183 -5.53 3.73 -3.77
CA VAL A 183 -6.74 3.07 -3.29
C VAL A 183 -6.43 2.58 -1.87
N GLY A 184 -7.08 3.21 -0.88
CA GLY A 184 -6.65 3.10 0.50
C GLY A 184 -5.24 3.64 0.68
N ASN A 185 -4.37 2.91 1.35
CA ASN A 185 -2.95 3.24 1.59
C ASN A 185 -2.00 2.63 0.53
N THR A 186 -2.51 2.19 -0.61
CA THR A 186 -1.70 1.60 -1.68
C THR A 186 -1.74 2.44 -2.94
N LEU A 187 -0.59 2.52 -3.62
CA LEU A 187 -0.45 3.19 -4.91
C LEU A 187 -0.81 2.22 -6.02
N ILE A 188 -1.69 2.65 -6.93
CA ILE A 188 -1.94 1.95 -8.19
C ILE A 188 -1.36 2.78 -9.34
N LEU A 189 -0.45 2.17 -10.08
CA LEU A 189 0.20 2.78 -11.22
C LEU A 189 0.29 1.76 -12.36
N GLN A 190 -0.28 2.09 -13.51
CA GLN A 190 -0.33 1.21 -14.68
C GLN A 190 -0.83 -0.21 -14.38
N GLY A 191 -1.87 -0.31 -13.53
CA GLY A 191 -2.46 -1.60 -13.14
C GLY A 191 -1.65 -2.44 -12.16
N ARG A 192 -0.54 -1.90 -11.63
CA ARG A 192 0.26 -2.54 -10.57
C ARG A 192 0.03 -1.84 -9.24
N VAL A 193 0.07 -2.62 -8.18
CA VAL A 193 -0.12 -2.15 -6.79
C VAL A 193 1.23 -2.06 -6.11
N TYR A 194 1.48 -0.95 -5.46
CA TYR A 194 2.70 -0.69 -4.71
C TYR A 194 2.37 -0.26 -3.28
N SER A 195 3.22 -0.67 -2.36
CA SER A 195 3.17 -0.26 -0.95
C SER A 195 4.38 0.61 -0.60
N PRO A 196 4.29 1.44 0.45
CA PRO A 196 5.44 2.22 0.92
C PRO A 196 6.65 1.33 1.27
N PRO A 197 7.87 1.82 1.18
CA PRO A 197 8.26 3.18 0.80
C PRO A 197 8.16 3.44 -0.70
N TYR A 198 7.58 4.60 -1.07
CA TYR A 198 7.46 5.01 -2.47
C TYR A 198 8.72 5.74 -2.92
N LYS A 199 9.26 5.35 -4.08
CA LYS A 199 10.45 5.95 -4.68
C LYS A 199 10.10 6.67 -5.96
N ILE A 200 10.45 7.95 -6.05
CA ILE A 200 10.26 8.81 -7.22
C ILE A 200 11.64 9.23 -7.68
N THR A 201 12.04 8.81 -8.88
CA THR A 201 13.35 9.15 -9.46
C THR A 201 13.15 10.03 -10.68
N ALA A 202 13.79 11.19 -10.69
CA ALA A 202 13.75 12.15 -11.78
C ALA A 202 15.15 12.39 -12.37
N ILE A 203 15.28 12.32 -13.68
CA ILE A 203 16.50 12.72 -14.39
C ILE A 203 16.43 14.20 -14.73
N GLY A 204 17.48 14.94 -14.40
CA GLY A 204 17.60 16.37 -14.65
C GLY A 204 18.82 16.97 -13.95
N ASP A 205 18.87 18.28 -13.86
CA ASP A 205 19.86 19.01 -13.08
C ASP A 205 19.53 18.84 -11.58
N PRO A 206 20.39 18.17 -10.78
CA PRO A 206 20.09 17.89 -9.39
C PRO A 206 19.79 19.12 -8.55
N GLN A 207 20.52 20.23 -8.79
CA GLN A 207 20.35 21.46 -8.04
C GLN A 207 18.98 22.11 -8.31
N LYS A 208 18.55 22.12 -9.59
CA LYS A 208 17.25 22.64 -9.98
C LYS A 208 16.11 21.78 -9.44
N LEU A 209 16.27 20.46 -9.51
CA LEU A 209 15.28 19.52 -8.98
C LEU A 209 15.11 19.66 -7.45
N GLN A 210 16.21 19.72 -6.71
CA GLN A 210 16.18 19.91 -5.25
C GLN A 210 15.59 21.26 -4.88
N LYS A 211 15.95 22.33 -5.61
CA LYS A 211 15.38 23.65 -5.39
C LYS A 211 13.86 23.64 -5.61
N ALA A 212 13.38 23.03 -6.67
CA ALA A 212 11.95 22.94 -6.96
C ALA A 212 11.17 22.14 -5.90
N LEU A 213 11.78 21.08 -5.34
CA LEU A 213 11.21 20.36 -4.20
C LEU A 213 11.10 21.27 -2.96
N ALA A 214 12.15 22.02 -2.65
CA ALA A 214 12.19 22.92 -1.48
C ALA A 214 11.21 24.10 -1.61
N ASP A 215 11.07 24.64 -2.82
CA ASP A 215 10.20 25.81 -3.08
C ASP A 215 8.70 25.42 -3.20
N SER A 216 8.37 24.14 -3.26
CA SER A 216 6.98 23.68 -3.43
C SER A 216 6.16 23.86 -2.15
N PRO A 217 5.09 24.69 -2.14
CA PRO A 217 4.25 24.87 -0.96
C PRO A 217 3.57 23.56 -0.50
N ALA A 218 3.19 22.70 -1.45
CA ALA A 218 2.58 21.40 -1.14
C ALA A 218 3.57 20.47 -0.41
N ILE A 219 4.85 20.49 -0.81
CA ILE A 219 5.90 19.74 -0.11
C ILE A 219 6.21 20.36 1.25
N GLN A 220 6.24 21.69 1.36
CA GLN A 220 6.41 22.36 2.66
C GLN A 220 5.30 21.96 3.64
N ASN A 221 4.06 21.87 3.18
CA ASN A 221 2.95 21.36 4.00
C ASN A 221 3.16 19.89 4.40
N TYR A 222 3.59 19.04 3.46
CA TYR A 222 3.94 17.65 3.77
C TYR A 222 5.06 17.55 4.82
N MET A 223 6.06 18.44 4.78
CA MET A 223 7.15 18.49 5.76
C MET A 223 6.69 18.80 7.18
N VAL A 224 5.53 19.43 7.37
CA VAL A 224 4.91 19.56 8.69
C VAL A 224 4.57 18.18 9.26
N TYR A 225 3.97 17.32 8.47
CA TYR A 225 3.64 15.94 8.88
C TYR A 225 4.88 15.09 9.12
N VAL A 226 5.94 15.27 8.32
CA VAL A 226 7.26 14.65 8.55
C VAL A 226 7.80 15.01 9.93
N ASN A 227 7.78 16.30 10.27
CA ASN A 227 8.34 16.79 11.53
C ASN A 227 7.46 16.47 12.74
N VAL A 228 6.14 16.54 12.57
CA VAL A 228 5.18 16.33 13.67
C VAL A 228 4.93 14.86 13.93
N TYR A 229 4.67 14.07 12.89
CA TYR A 229 4.21 12.68 13.05
C TYR A 229 5.23 11.64 12.58
N GLY A 230 6.28 12.07 11.90
CA GLY A 230 7.37 11.17 11.50
C GLY A 230 7.11 10.42 10.20
N LEU A 231 6.36 11.02 9.28
CA LEU A 231 6.33 10.53 7.90
C LEU A 231 7.74 10.51 7.32
N GLY A 232 8.02 9.52 6.47
CA GLY A 232 9.33 9.37 5.85
C GLY A 232 9.53 10.35 4.71
N TRP A 233 10.65 11.07 4.74
CA TRP A 233 11.11 11.93 3.66
C TRP A 233 12.62 11.79 3.50
N LYS A 234 13.07 11.37 2.31
CA LYS A 234 14.49 11.28 1.99
C LYS A 234 14.72 11.72 0.55
N VAL A 235 15.66 12.62 0.35
CA VAL A 235 16.09 13.07 -0.97
C VAL A 235 17.54 12.66 -1.17
N GLU A 236 17.83 11.95 -2.23
CA GLU A 236 19.16 11.47 -2.57
C GLU A 236 19.53 11.92 -3.98
N GLU A 237 20.73 12.49 -4.12
CA GLU A 237 21.31 12.73 -5.42
C GLU A 237 21.98 11.45 -5.92
N ASN A 238 21.55 11.00 -7.08
CA ASN A 238 22.10 9.83 -7.73
C ASN A 238 23.03 10.28 -8.87
N GLY A 239 24.14 9.58 -9.06
CA GLY A 239 24.96 9.75 -10.25
C GLY A 239 24.15 9.49 -11.53
N THR A 240 24.80 8.98 -12.55
CA THR A 240 24.12 8.64 -13.80
C THR A 240 23.26 7.39 -13.63
N VAL A 241 21.95 7.53 -13.79
CA VAL A 241 20.98 6.42 -13.82
C VAL A 241 20.33 6.31 -15.19
N THR A 242 19.72 5.15 -15.47
CA THR A 242 18.93 4.93 -16.69
C THR A 242 17.48 4.67 -16.27
N LEU A 243 16.56 5.48 -16.78
CA LEU A 243 15.13 5.20 -16.69
C LEU A 243 14.70 4.36 -17.90
N PRO A 244 13.79 3.40 -17.73
CA PRO A 244 13.20 2.67 -18.85
C PRO A 244 12.39 3.61 -19.74
N GLY A 245 12.12 3.19 -20.99
CA GLY A 245 11.06 3.78 -21.79
C GLY A 245 9.69 3.44 -21.20
N TYR A 246 8.69 4.25 -21.51
CA TYR A 246 7.31 3.97 -21.14
C TYR A 246 6.82 2.70 -21.86
N SER A 247 6.33 1.73 -21.13
CA SER A 247 5.87 0.44 -21.67
C SER A 247 4.35 0.27 -21.65
N GLY A 248 3.62 1.17 -20.98
CA GLY A 248 2.17 1.11 -20.90
C GLY A 248 1.46 1.39 -22.22
N THR A 249 0.16 1.12 -22.28
CA THR A 249 -0.68 1.46 -23.43
C THR A 249 -0.93 2.97 -23.48
N VAL A 250 -0.83 3.54 -24.67
CA VAL A 250 -1.28 4.91 -24.96
C VAL A 250 -2.56 4.79 -25.75
N ASP A 251 -3.70 4.89 -25.09
CA ASP A 251 -5.01 4.84 -25.74
C ASP A 251 -5.53 6.27 -25.92
N LEU A 252 -5.36 6.78 -27.15
CA LEU A 252 -5.73 8.15 -27.51
C LEU A 252 -7.03 8.15 -28.35
N HIS A 253 -8.17 7.86 -27.70
CA HIS A 253 -9.46 7.79 -28.38
C HIS A 253 -9.88 9.08 -29.13
N TYR A 254 -9.43 10.25 -28.66
CA TYR A 254 -9.84 11.54 -29.16
C TYR A 254 -8.71 12.33 -29.84
N ALA A 255 -7.48 11.86 -29.77
CA ALA A 255 -6.35 12.50 -30.43
C ALA A 255 -6.33 12.16 -31.92
N LYS A 256 -6.25 13.19 -32.77
CA LYS A 256 -6.05 13.04 -34.22
C LYS A 256 -4.67 13.54 -34.58
N PRO A 257 -3.97 12.90 -35.54
CA PRO A 257 -2.74 13.46 -36.10
C PRO A 257 -3.00 14.85 -36.65
N VAL A 258 -2.11 15.79 -36.40
CA VAL A 258 -2.09 17.09 -37.05
C VAL A 258 -1.23 16.92 -38.29
N GLU A 259 -1.79 17.18 -39.47
CA GLU A 259 -1.09 17.17 -40.75
C GLU A 259 -0.07 18.30 -40.86
#